data_5034ef4eca8ea5cd2b6124ef88759d5c
#
_entry.id   5034ef4eca8ea5cd2b6124ef88759d5c
#
_cell.length_a   1.000
_cell.length_b   1.000
_cell.length_c   1.000
_cell.angle_alpha   90.00
_cell.angle_beta   90.00
_cell.angle_gamma   90.00
#
_symmetry.space_group_name_H-M   'P 1'
#
loop_
_entity.id
_entity.type
_entity.pdbx_description
1 polymer ?
#
loop_
_entity_poly.entity_id
_entity_poly.type
_entity_poly.pdbx_seq_one_letter_code
_entity_poly.pdbx_strand_id
1 'polypeptide(L)'
;MEKYLKLISFYNKVFTSNYMSELDLLKVYREFLRDYIRLCKENPSFESDSKWKLYTEGNCYCYALMLPTPRVFVRTYYSKSKHEFPHDVGFLSGKEYSDDINICYDNLRSDLDFLGVDYYETNNDAYNSHGGYKILFLKSIDNFHFLRQNIDGTWSHKR
;
A
#
# COMPACT_ATOMS: atom_id res chain seq x y z
N MET A 1 -3.20 9.10 16.09
CA MET A 1 -4.26 9.72 15.25
C MET A 1 -3.91 11.15 14.83
N GLU A 2 -3.56 12.02 15.78
CA GLU A 2 -3.23 13.42 15.46
C GLU A 2 -2.06 13.58 14.47
N LYS A 3 -0.97 12.84 14.66
CA LYS A 3 0.19 12.86 13.74
C LYS A 3 -0.17 12.42 12.34
N TYR A 4 -1.03 11.40 12.20
CA TYR A 4 -1.53 10.96 10.91
C TYR A 4 -2.41 12.02 10.24
N LEU A 5 -3.31 12.65 11.00
CA LEU A 5 -4.16 13.71 10.47
C LEU A 5 -3.34 14.93 10.01
N LYS A 6 -2.27 15.25 10.70
CA LYS A 6 -1.32 16.29 10.27
C LYS A 6 -0.60 15.89 8.98
N LEU A 7 -0.14 14.65 8.90
CA LEU A 7 0.51 14.11 7.70
C LEU A 7 -0.43 14.14 6.50
N ILE A 8 -1.64 13.60 6.63
CA ILE A 8 -2.61 13.57 5.53
C ILE A 8 -3.07 14.98 5.13
N SER A 9 -3.24 15.90 6.07
CA SER A 9 -3.58 17.28 5.79
C SER A 9 -2.50 18.00 4.98
N PHE A 10 -1.24 17.80 5.34
CA PHE A 10 -0.11 18.31 4.58
C PHE A 10 -0.10 17.79 3.13
N TYR A 11 -0.18 16.47 2.96
CA TYR A 11 -0.15 15.88 1.63
C TYR A 11 -1.39 16.18 0.79
N ASN A 12 -2.57 16.33 1.41
CA ASN A 12 -3.76 16.76 0.68
C ASN A 12 -3.58 18.13 0.02
N LYS A 13 -2.90 19.06 0.67
CA LYS A 13 -2.54 20.36 0.07
C LYS A 13 -1.60 20.20 -1.11
N VAL A 14 -0.62 19.31 -0.99
CA VAL A 14 0.33 19.01 -2.08
C VAL A 14 -0.40 18.36 -3.26
N PHE A 15 -1.23 17.34 -3.00
CA PHE A 15 -1.99 16.63 -4.04
C PHE A 15 -2.93 17.55 -4.84
N THR A 16 -3.48 18.57 -4.23
CA THR A 16 -4.40 19.51 -4.87
C THR A 16 -3.69 20.66 -5.57
N SER A 17 -2.37 20.68 -5.61
CA SER A 17 -1.61 21.69 -6.36
C SER A 17 -1.87 21.59 -7.87
N ASN A 18 -2.28 22.69 -8.48
CA ASN A 18 -2.61 22.75 -9.91
C ASN A 18 -1.41 22.56 -10.85
N TYR A 19 -0.19 22.62 -10.30
CA TYR A 19 1.06 22.56 -11.07
C TYR A 19 1.63 21.15 -11.20
N MET A 20 1.02 20.14 -10.61
CA MET A 20 1.51 18.78 -10.65
C MET A 20 1.05 18.02 -11.90
N SER A 21 2.00 17.36 -12.57
CA SER A 21 1.71 16.33 -13.57
C SER A 21 1.29 15.00 -12.91
N GLU A 22 0.79 14.06 -13.72
CA GLU A 22 0.49 12.68 -13.28
C GLU A 22 1.72 12.00 -12.65
N LEU A 23 2.89 12.12 -13.29
CA LEU A 23 4.14 11.54 -12.78
C LEU A 23 4.58 12.17 -11.45
N ASP A 24 4.42 13.49 -11.31
CA ASP A 24 4.72 14.19 -10.06
C ASP A 24 3.78 13.75 -8.93
N LEU A 25 2.51 13.53 -9.22
CA LEU A 25 1.55 13.01 -8.24
C LEU A 25 1.95 11.62 -7.72
N LEU A 26 2.36 10.72 -8.61
CA LEU A 26 2.85 9.38 -8.22
C LEU A 26 4.10 9.47 -7.36
N LYS A 27 5.02 10.35 -7.71
CA LYS A 27 6.24 10.59 -6.93
C LYS A 27 5.92 11.08 -5.52
N VAL A 28 5.04 12.06 -5.40
CA VAL A 28 4.60 12.59 -4.10
C VAL A 28 3.84 11.53 -3.30
N TYR A 29 3.01 10.70 -3.95
CA TYR A 29 2.34 9.59 -3.29
C TYR A 29 3.34 8.59 -2.67
N ARG A 30 4.42 8.27 -3.38
CA ARG A 30 5.49 7.42 -2.85
C ARG A 30 6.17 8.04 -1.63
N GLU A 31 6.43 9.35 -1.67
CA GLU A 31 6.97 10.09 -0.52
C GLU A 31 6.01 10.04 0.68
N PHE A 32 4.71 10.22 0.44
CA PHE A 32 3.68 10.08 1.45
C PHE A 32 3.70 8.70 2.10
N LEU A 33 3.79 7.62 1.32
CA LEU A 33 3.84 6.27 1.85
C LEU A 33 5.07 6.03 2.73
N ARG A 34 6.23 6.54 2.34
CA ARG A 34 7.45 6.47 3.15
C ARG A 34 7.29 7.19 4.49
N ASP A 35 6.73 8.39 4.46
CA ASP A 35 6.48 9.15 5.69
C ASP A 35 5.44 8.46 6.58
N TYR A 36 4.42 7.86 5.97
CA TYR A 36 3.42 7.07 6.69
C TYR A 36 4.04 5.85 7.38
N ILE A 37 4.86 5.08 6.67
CA ILE A 37 5.55 3.91 7.25
C ILE A 37 6.46 4.34 8.41
N ARG A 38 7.19 5.43 8.26
CA ARG A 38 8.01 5.99 9.33
C ARG A 38 7.17 6.34 10.56
N LEU A 39 6.03 6.99 10.33
CA LEU A 39 5.08 7.33 11.39
C LEU A 39 4.58 6.08 12.13
N CYS A 40 4.25 5.01 11.42
CA CYS A 40 3.83 3.74 12.01
C CYS A 40 4.95 3.10 12.86
N LYS A 41 6.18 3.11 12.37
CA LYS A 41 7.34 2.59 13.13
C LYS A 41 7.59 3.35 14.42
N GLU A 42 7.43 4.66 14.41
CA GLU A 42 7.58 5.53 15.59
C GLU A 42 6.41 5.43 16.57
N ASN A 43 5.25 4.97 16.11
CA ASN A 43 4.01 4.89 16.90
C ASN A 43 3.33 3.53 16.67
N PRO A 44 3.85 2.43 17.27
CA PRO A 44 3.33 1.08 17.01
C PRO A 44 1.84 0.87 17.34
N SER A 45 1.29 1.63 18.29
CA SER A 45 -0.13 1.60 18.65
C SER A 45 -1.06 2.27 17.65
N PHE A 46 -0.49 2.88 16.61
CA PHE A 46 -1.26 3.61 15.59
C PHE A 46 -2.08 2.69 14.68
N GLU A 47 -1.61 1.49 14.44
CA GLU A 47 -2.23 0.56 13.51
C GLU A 47 -3.54 -0.01 14.05
N SER A 48 -4.63 0.23 13.34
CA SER A 48 -5.89 -0.48 13.53
C SER A 48 -6.64 -0.60 12.21
N ASP A 49 -7.31 -1.72 12.01
CA ASP A 49 -8.09 -2.00 10.80
C ASP A 49 -9.19 -0.97 10.54
N SER A 50 -9.79 -0.43 11.60
CA SER A 50 -10.84 0.57 11.48
C SER A 50 -10.34 1.91 10.92
N LYS A 51 -9.10 2.28 11.23
CA LYS A 51 -8.50 3.51 10.72
C LYS A 51 -8.15 3.41 9.24
N TRP A 52 -7.69 2.26 8.80
CA TRP A 52 -7.39 1.99 7.41
C TRP A 52 -8.61 2.22 6.52
N LYS A 53 -9.74 1.66 6.89
CA LYS A 53 -10.99 1.73 6.11
C LYS A 53 -11.50 3.16 5.90
N LEU A 54 -11.18 4.09 6.79
CA LEU A 54 -11.66 5.45 6.74
C LEU A 54 -10.95 6.33 5.70
N TYR A 55 -9.74 5.97 5.31
CA TYR A 55 -8.86 6.88 4.58
C TYR A 55 -8.37 6.36 3.23
N THR A 56 -8.77 5.16 2.82
CA THR A 56 -8.17 4.52 1.65
C THR A 56 -9.19 4.06 0.62
N GLU A 57 -8.83 4.20 -0.64
CA GLU A 57 -9.56 3.67 -1.80
C GLU A 57 -8.69 2.68 -2.61
N GLY A 58 -7.65 2.12 -2.00
CA GLY A 58 -6.75 1.15 -2.62
C GLY A 58 -7.40 -0.21 -2.89
N ASN A 59 -6.72 -1.03 -3.68
CA ASN A 59 -7.14 -2.40 -3.99
C ASN A 59 -6.70 -3.42 -2.92
N CYS A 60 -6.84 -4.72 -3.22
CA CYS A 60 -6.42 -5.80 -2.32
C CYS A 60 -4.92 -5.75 -1.96
N TYR A 61 -4.07 -5.31 -2.88
CA TYR A 61 -2.64 -5.16 -2.65
C TYR A 61 -2.35 -4.08 -1.61
N CYS A 62 -2.91 -2.90 -1.79
CA CYS A 62 -2.79 -1.80 -0.82
C CYS A 62 -3.38 -2.19 0.54
N TYR A 63 -4.50 -2.91 0.56
CA TYR A 63 -5.11 -3.41 1.79
C TYR A 63 -4.19 -4.38 2.54
N ALA A 64 -3.63 -5.35 1.84
CA ALA A 64 -2.74 -6.34 2.45
C ALA A 64 -1.46 -5.71 3.02
N LEU A 65 -0.90 -4.73 2.33
CA LEU A 65 0.30 -4.01 2.79
C LEU A 65 -0.03 -2.86 3.77
N MET A 66 -1.31 -2.65 4.10
CA MET A 66 -1.77 -1.55 4.96
C MET A 66 -1.31 -0.17 4.45
N LEU A 67 -1.38 0.03 3.13
CA LEU A 67 -0.96 1.27 2.49
C LEU A 67 -2.16 2.20 2.29
N PRO A 68 -2.19 3.38 2.92
CA PRO A 68 -3.26 4.33 2.71
C PRO A 68 -3.24 4.88 1.28
N THR A 69 -4.43 4.97 0.69
CA THR A 69 -4.63 5.62 -0.61
C THR A 69 -5.66 6.74 -0.41
N PRO A 70 -5.22 7.96 -0.08
CA PRO A 70 -6.12 9.05 0.27
C PRO A 70 -7.07 9.39 -0.87
N ARG A 71 -8.34 9.59 -0.55
CA ARG A 71 -9.37 9.93 -1.53
C ARG A 71 -9.02 11.19 -2.33
N VAL A 72 -8.46 12.19 -1.69
CA VAL A 72 -8.03 13.43 -2.38
C VAL A 72 -6.99 13.13 -3.45
N PHE A 73 -6.00 12.30 -3.14
CA PHE A 73 -4.99 11.89 -4.11
C PHE A 73 -5.62 11.14 -5.30
N VAL A 74 -6.47 10.15 -5.02
CA VAL A 74 -7.12 9.34 -6.07
C VAL A 74 -7.96 10.23 -6.99
N ARG A 75 -8.78 11.12 -6.46
CA ARG A 75 -9.58 12.05 -7.25
C ARG A 75 -8.72 12.99 -8.09
N THR A 76 -7.65 13.52 -7.51
CA THR A 76 -6.73 14.41 -8.24
C THR A 76 -6.02 13.66 -9.36
N TYR A 77 -5.57 12.44 -9.09
CA TYR A 77 -4.95 11.59 -10.10
C TYR A 77 -5.90 11.34 -11.28
N TYR A 78 -7.13 10.89 -11.03
CA TYR A 78 -8.12 10.65 -12.08
C TYR A 78 -8.51 11.91 -12.86
N SER A 79 -8.44 13.08 -12.25
CA SER A 79 -8.70 14.33 -12.97
C SER A 79 -7.60 14.69 -13.98
N LYS A 80 -6.38 14.19 -13.79
CA LYS A 80 -5.20 14.50 -14.62
C LYS A 80 -4.77 13.37 -15.52
N SER A 81 -5.12 12.13 -15.18
CA SER A 81 -4.74 10.93 -15.91
C SER A 81 -5.93 10.37 -16.70
N LYS A 82 -5.63 9.86 -17.91
CA LYS A 82 -6.59 9.07 -18.70
C LYS A 82 -6.53 7.57 -18.36
N HIS A 83 -5.61 7.19 -17.49
CA HIS A 83 -5.36 5.81 -17.10
C HIS A 83 -5.85 5.57 -15.68
N GLU A 84 -6.21 4.32 -15.37
CA GLU A 84 -6.50 3.91 -14.01
C GLU A 84 -5.26 4.09 -13.12
N PHE A 85 -5.49 4.30 -11.84
CA PHE A 85 -4.41 4.38 -10.88
C PHE A 85 -3.66 3.03 -10.82
N PRO A 86 -2.34 3.04 -11.02
CA PRO A 86 -1.58 1.79 -11.07
C PRO A 86 -1.39 1.21 -9.66
N HIS A 87 -2.32 0.37 -9.24
CA HIS A 87 -2.23 -0.40 -7.99
C HIS A 87 -1.61 -1.78 -8.20
N ASP A 88 -0.95 -2.00 -9.32
CA ASP A 88 -0.35 -3.29 -9.64
C ASP A 88 0.92 -3.55 -8.84
N VAL A 89 1.23 -4.83 -8.64
CA VAL A 89 2.45 -5.23 -7.94
C VAL A 89 3.67 -4.71 -8.68
N GLY A 90 4.52 -3.95 -8.00
CA GLY A 90 5.68 -3.27 -8.56
C GLY A 90 5.52 -1.76 -8.73
N PHE A 91 4.31 -1.22 -8.59
CA PHE A 91 4.08 0.20 -8.84
C PHE A 91 4.84 1.13 -7.90
N LEU A 92 5.07 0.71 -6.65
CA LEU A 92 5.80 1.51 -5.65
C LEU A 92 7.26 1.69 -6.03
N SER A 93 7.88 0.65 -6.53
CA SER A 93 9.29 0.65 -6.94
C SER A 93 9.51 1.04 -8.41
N GLY A 94 8.44 1.42 -9.11
CA GLY A 94 8.51 1.83 -10.52
C GLY A 94 8.71 0.69 -11.50
N LYS A 95 8.32 -0.54 -11.13
CA LYS A 95 8.37 -1.72 -11.98
C LYS A 95 7.08 -1.88 -12.78
N GLU A 96 7.21 -2.32 -14.02
CA GLU A 96 6.05 -2.67 -14.83
C GLU A 96 5.40 -3.98 -14.33
N TYR A 97 4.07 -4.02 -14.37
CA TYR A 97 3.33 -5.23 -14.04
C TYR A 97 3.65 -6.35 -15.04
N SER A 98 3.73 -7.56 -14.54
CA SER A 98 3.90 -8.77 -15.35
C SER A 98 2.96 -9.88 -14.87
N ASP A 99 2.42 -10.63 -15.81
CA ASP A 99 1.63 -11.84 -15.52
C ASP A 99 2.51 -13.06 -15.20
N ASP A 100 3.81 -12.99 -15.43
CA ASP A 100 4.75 -14.01 -14.97
C ASP A 100 4.86 -13.98 -13.45
N ILE A 101 4.60 -15.13 -12.81
CA ILE A 101 4.57 -15.21 -11.34
C ILE A 101 5.92 -14.87 -10.70
N ASN A 102 7.02 -15.24 -11.32
CA ASN A 102 8.37 -14.99 -10.78
C ASN A 102 8.69 -13.50 -10.85
N ILE A 103 8.36 -12.85 -11.97
CA ILE A 103 8.57 -11.41 -12.13
C ILE A 103 7.65 -10.64 -11.17
N CYS A 104 6.39 -11.04 -11.04
CA CYS A 104 5.45 -10.42 -10.12
C CYS A 104 5.93 -10.54 -8.67
N TYR A 105 6.48 -11.69 -8.29
CA TYR A 105 7.05 -11.90 -6.98
C TYR A 105 8.30 -11.05 -6.72
N ASP A 106 9.18 -10.91 -7.69
CA ASP A 106 10.33 -10.01 -7.60
C ASP A 106 9.90 -8.54 -7.50
N ASN A 107 8.84 -8.16 -8.21
CA ASN A 107 8.24 -6.83 -8.12
C ASN A 107 7.66 -6.56 -6.71
N LEU A 108 7.03 -7.56 -6.09
CA LEU A 108 6.56 -7.47 -4.70
C LEU A 108 7.73 -7.21 -3.75
N ARG A 109 8.80 -7.95 -3.88
CA ARG A 109 10.02 -7.75 -3.08
C ARG A 109 10.59 -6.34 -3.27
N SER A 110 10.64 -5.86 -4.51
CA SER A 110 11.12 -4.50 -4.81
C SER A 110 10.26 -3.44 -4.14
N ASP A 111 8.94 -3.63 -4.12
CA ASP A 111 8.02 -2.72 -3.43
C ASP A 111 8.23 -2.74 -1.90
N LEU A 112 8.40 -3.91 -1.31
CA LEU A 112 8.68 -4.05 0.13
C LEU A 112 10.01 -3.39 0.50
N ASP A 113 11.04 -3.57 -0.31
CA ASP A 113 12.34 -2.90 -0.15
C ASP A 113 12.20 -1.38 -0.27
N PHE A 114 11.42 -0.91 -1.23
CA PHE A 114 11.13 0.52 -1.38
C PHE A 114 10.47 1.11 -0.12
N LEU A 115 9.53 0.39 0.49
CA LEU A 115 8.86 0.80 1.73
C LEU A 115 9.78 0.73 2.96
N GLY A 116 10.90 0.02 2.86
CA GLY A 116 11.83 -0.16 3.97
C GLY A 116 11.26 -1.03 5.09
N VAL A 117 10.41 -1.99 4.77
CA VAL A 117 9.84 -2.95 5.73
C VAL A 117 10.65 -4.25 5.69
N ASP A 118 10.80 -4.88 6.85
CA ASP A 118 11.42 -6.19 6.96
C ASP A 118 10.39 -7.27 6.58
N TYR A 119 10.81 -8.25 5.82
CA TYR A 119 9.95 -9.36 5.40
C TYR A 119 10.74 -10.65 5.23
N TYR A 120 10.05 -11.76 5.33
CA TYR A 120 10.58 -13.08 5.03
C TYR A 120 9.46 -14.05 4.60
N GLU A 121 9.84 -15.08 3.86
CA GLU A 121 8.90 -16.12 3.46
C GLU A 121 8.64 -17.11 4.60
N THR A 122 7.41 -17.60 4.67
CA THR A 122 7.04 -18.63 5.63
C THR A 122 5.98 -19.55 5.03
N ASN A 123 6.05 -20.85 5.37
CA ASN A 123 5.04 -21.85 5.04
C ASN A 123 4.10 -22.14 6.22
N ASN A 124 4.25 -21.42 7.31
CA ASN A 124 3.51 -21.66 8.54
C ASN A 124 2.23 -20.82 8.58
N ASP A 125 1.08 -21.46 8.77
CA ASP A 125 -0.22 -20.80 8.92
C ASP A 125 -0.42 -20.16 10.30
N ALA A 126 0.43 -20.46 11.28
CA ALA A 126 0.33 -19.87 12.60
C ALA A 126 0.54 -18.36 12.56
N TYR A 127 -0.20 -17.63 13.39
CA TYR A 127 -0.02 -16.20 13.54
C TYR A 127 1.40 -15.89 14.05
N ASN A 128 2.04 -14.89 13.46
CA ASN A 128 3.36 -14.47 13.89
C ASN A 128 3.29 -13.56 15.12
N SER A 129 3.78 -14.06 16.24
CA SER A 129 3.81 -13.32 17.52
C SER A 129 4.94 -12.29 17.63
N HIS A 130 5.78 -12.11 16.60
CA HIS A 130 6.98 -11.27 16.64
C HIS A 130 6.77 -9.85 16.08
N GLY A 131 5.55 -9.32 16.11
CA GLY A 131 5.25 -7.93 15.78
C GLY A 131 4.99 -7.65 14.31
N GLY A 132 4.95 -8.66 13.47
CA GLY A 132 4.56 -8.57 12.07
C GLY A 132 3.20 -9.21 11.80
N TYR A 133 2.73 -9.12 10.59
CA TYR A 133 1.56 -9.87 10.11
C TYR A 133 1.89 -10.57 8.79
N LYS A 134 1.11 -11.59 8.47
CA LYS A 134 1.29 -12.34 7.23
C LYS A 134 0.41 -11.79 6.13
N ILE A 135 0.95 -11.80 4.93
CA ILE A 135 0.18 -11.64 3.70
C ILE A 135 0.27 -12.91 2.88
N LEU A 136 -0.79 -13.23 2.15
CA LEU A 136 -0.85 -14.31 1.20
C LEU A 136 -1.03 -13.71 -0.20
N PHE A 137 -0.11 -14.02 -1.09
CA PHE A 137 -0.16 -13.60 -2.48
C PHE A 137 -0.63 -14.77 -3.34
N LEU A 138 -1.74 -14.55 -4.04
CA LEU A 138 -2.33 -15.50 -4.98
C LEU A 138 -2.22 -14.95 -6.40
N LYS A 139 -1.71 -15.75 -7.32
CA LYS A 139 -1.56 -15.36 -8.73
C LYS A 139 -2.27 -16.37 -9.63
N SER A 140 -3.19 -15.88 -10.45
CA SER A 140 -3.75 -16.62 -11.58
C SER A 140 -3.10 -16.15 -12.89
N ILE A 141 -3.55 -16.70 -14.03
CA ILE A 141 -2.94 -16.39 -15.33
C ILE A 141 -2.98 -14.90 -15.65
N ASP A 142 -4.08 -14.25 -15.38
CA ASP A 142 -4.36 -12.86 -15.77
C ASP A 142 -4.70 -11.93 -14.59
N ASN A 143 -4.56 -12.42 -13.36
CA ASN A 143 -4.93 -11.63 -12.18
C ASN A 143 -4.13 -12.02 -10.96
N PHE A 144 -4.16 -11.16 -9.95
CA PHE A 144 -3.58 -11.42 -8.63
C PHE A 144 -4.58 -11.07 -7.53
N HIS A 145 -4.37 -11.65 -6.35
CA HIS A 145 -5.13 -11.31 -5.16
C HIS A 145 -4.26 -11.42 -3.92
N PHE A 146 -4.55 -10.58 -2.94
CA PHE A 146 -3.86 -10.54 -1.66
C PHE A 146 -4.82 -10.69 -0.50
N LEU A 147 -4.39 -11.47 0.49
CA LEU A 147 -5.07 -11.58 1.78
C LEU A 147 -4.10 -11.16 2.89
N ARG A 148 -4.64 -10.70 3.99
CA ARG A 148 -3.90 -10.38 5.21
C ARG A 148 -4.42 -11.20 6.37
N GLN A 149 -3.50 -11.74 7.19
CA GLN A 149 -3.86 -12.46 8.40
C GLN A 149 -4.16 -11.47 9.53
N ASN A 150 -5.28 -11.69 10.21
CA ASN A 150 -5.69 -10.93 11.38
C ASN A 150 -5.03 -11.48 12.64
N ILE A 151 -5.06 -10.72 13.74
CA ILE A 151 -4.53 -11.12 15.05
C ILE A 151 -5.10 -12.44 15.55
N ASP A 152 -6.39 -12.70 15.28
CA ASP A 152 -7.06 -13.95 15.67
C ASP A 152 -6.72 -15.16 14.78
N GLY A 153 -5.84 -14.98 13.80
CA GLY A 153 -5.43 -16.02 12.84
C GLY A 153 -6.32 -16.14 11.62
N THR A 154 -7.45 -15.46 11.56
CA THR A 154 -8.32 -15.44 10.38
C THR A 154 -7.71 -14.60 9.26
N TRP A 155 -8.21 -14.79 8.04
CA TRP A 155 -7.75 -14.05 6.86
C TRP A 155 -8.81 -13.08 6.38
N SER A 156 -8.39 -11.90 6.00
CA SER A 156 -9.25 -10.87 5.43
C SER A 156 -8.69 -10.35 4.10
N HIS A 157 -9.58 -9.83 3.27
CA HIS A 157 -9.20 -9.26 1.99
C HIS A 157 -10.15 -8.12 1.61
N LYS A 158 -9.68 -7.27 0.70
CA LYS A 158 -10.50 -6.27 0.03
C LYS A 158 -10.85 -6.75 -1.38
N ARG A 159 -12.13 -6.75 -1.71
CA ARG A 159 -12.63 -7.02 -3.07
C ARG A 159 -12.47 -5.81 -3.96
#